data_d8d79a00c84b7c0eb0b944b979fa487d
#
_entry.id   d8d79a00c84b7c0eb0b944b979fa487d
#
_cell.length_a   1.000
_cell.length_b   1.000
_cell.length_c   1.000
_cell.angle_alpha   90.00
_cell.angle_beta   90.00
_cell.angle_gamma   90.00
#
_symmetry.space_group_name_H-M   'P 1'
#
loop_
_entity.id
_entity.type
_entity.pdbx_description
1 polymer ?
#
loop_
_entity_poly.entity_id
_entity_poly.type
_entity_poly.pdbx_seq_one_letter_code
_entity_poly.pdbx_strand_id
1 'polypeptide(L)'
;MTSNAQNIAKVIEHIAKCANPAIRLLRDPNVVQWLFGDLTFLPPIEKTAGKKKEYDEKLKNGEDTWGRTTMKLRRPDLKLEQQWTNKFGEHICEEIYALHGKTVTKPEKKEHCQPDLEVDDAIIEAKAQTFYTSGTAGEKIMAVPFKYSAIPRLHGGKPLKVVCMGGAEQVCRESYGNLPGPQCIEEKKELLEYYRAKLRIEFVGATDLLLALINS
;
A
#
# COMPACT_ATOMS: atom_id res chain seq x y z
N MET A 1 -22.20 9.46 -1.43
CA MET A 1 -20.92 8.73 -1.39
C MET A 1 -21.05 7.51 -2.32
N THR A 2 -20.14 7.36 -3.28
CA THR A 2 -20.06 6.14 -4.11
C THR A 2 -19.75 4.95 -3.23
N SER A 3 -20.38 3.80 -3.47
CA SER A 3 -20.09 2.58 -2.70
C SER A 3 -18.68 2.09 -3.01
N ASN A 4 -18.06 1.34 -2.08
CA ASN A 4 -16.73 0.75 -2.28
C ASN A 4 -16.67 -0.07 -3.58
N ALA A 5 -17.70 -0.88 -3.86
CA ALA A 5 -17.81 -1.68 -5.08
C ALA A 5 -17.83 -0.82 -6.36
N GLN A 6 -18.51 0.35 -6.33
CA GLN A 6 -18.51 1.27 -7.48
C GLN A 6 -17.13 1.88 -7.72
N ASN A 7 -16.41 2.21 -6.65
CA ASN A 7 -15.03 2.73 -6.75
C ASN A 7 -14.08 1.69 -7.34
N ILE A 8 -14.15 0.45 -6.85
CA ILE A 8 -13.38 -0.68 -7.38
C ILE A 8 -13.64 -0.87 -8.88
N ALA A 9 -14.92 -0.91 -9.29
CA ALA A 9 -15.29 -1.08 -10.70
C ALA A 9 -14.73 0.04 -11.59
N LYS A 10 -14.83 1.30 -11.16
CA LYS A 10 -14.30 2.44 -11.91
C LYS A 10 -12.77 2.40 -12.03
N VAL A 11 -12.07 2.04 -10.96
CA VAL A 11 -10.60 1.89 -10.97
C VAL A 11 -10.19 0.77 -11.92
N ILE A 12 -10.84 -0.39 -11.88
CA ILE A 12 -10.57 -1.51 -12.80
C ILE A 12 -10.79 -1.07 -14.26
N GLU A 13 -11.89 -0.39 -14.53
CA GLU A 13 -12.20 0.13 -15.88
C GLU A 13 -11.14 1.14 -16.38
N HIS A 14 -10.71 2.04 -15.49
CA HIS A 14 -9.64 3.00 -15.81
C HIS A 14 -8.33 2.30 -16.16
N ILE A 15 -7.90 1.32 -15.34
CA ILE A 15 -6.68 0.55 -15.56
C ILE A 15 -6.76 -0.28 -16.83
N ALA A 16 -7.92 -0.86 -17.16
CA ALA A 16 -8.12 -1.64 -18.38
C ALA A 16 -7.88 -0.81 -19.67
N LYS A 17 -8.18 0.48 -19.63
CA LYS A 17 -7.96 1.43 -20.74
C LYS A 17 -6.50 1.88 -20.87
N CYS A 18 -5.67 1.68 -19.84
CA CYS A 18 -4.27 2.09 -19.86
C CYS A 18 -3.43 1.19 -20.75
N ALA A 19 -2.74 1.76 -21.75
CA ALA A 19 -1.87 1.01 -22.65
C ALA A 19 -0.45 0.76 -22.11
N ASN A 20 -0.10 1.31 -20.92
CA ASN A 20 1.23 1.20 -20.38
C ASN A 20 1.59 -0.25 -19.99
N PRO A 21 2.62 -0.87 -20.65
CA PRO A 21 3.00 -2.26 -20.40
C PRO A 21 3.66 -2.48 -19.03
N ALA A 22 4.06 -1.41 -18.34
CA ALA A 22 4.61 -1.50 -16.98
C ALA A 22 3.53 -1.89 -15.96
N ILE A 23 2.25 -1.65 -16.26
CA ILE A 23 1.14 -2.03 -15.39
C ILE A 23 0.88 -3.53 -15.56
N ARG A 24 1.19 -4.32 -14.55
CA ARG A 24 1.07 -5.79 -14.59
C ARG A 24 0.22 -6.33 -13.44
N LEU A 25 0.52 -5.94 -12.19
CA LEU A 25 -0.21 -6.36 -10.99
C LEU A 25 -1.60 -5.76 -10.96
N LEU A 26 -1.72 -4.45 -11.16
CA LEU A 26 -2.99 -3.73 -11.14
C LEU A 26 -3.95 -4.14 -12.28
N ARG A 27 -3.47 -4.80 -13.33
CA ARG A 27 -4.35 -5.41 -14.36
C ARG A 27 -5.13 -6.62 -13.85
N ASP A 28 -4.78 -7.15 -12.70
CA ASP A 28 -5.56 -8.18 -12.05
C ASP A 28 -6.67 -7.53 -11.21
N PRO A 29 -7.96 -7.73 -11.53
CA PRO A 29 -9.05 -7.15 -10.76
C PRO A 29 -9.00 -7.51 -9.26
N ASN A 30 -8.53 -8.70 -8.92
CA ASN A 30 -8.41 -9.14 -7.54
C ASN A 30 -7.34 -8.34 -6.77
N VAL A 31 -6.31 -7.84 -7.45
CA VAL A 31 -5.32 -6.94 -6.84
C VAL A 31 -5.97 -5.61 -6.46
N VAL A 32 -6.81 -5.06 -7.32
CA VAL A 32 -7.56 -3.83 -7.01
C VAL A 32 -8.54 -4.09 -5.86
N GLN A 33 -9.30 -5.19 -5.91
CA GLN A 33 -10.20 -5.59 -4.82
C GLN A 33 -9.44 -5.71 -3.49
N TRP A 34 -8.28 -6.37 -3.49
CA TRP A 34 -7.43 -6.51 -2.31
C TRP A 34 -7.01 -5.15 -1.75
N LEU A 35 -6.59 -4.20 -2.58
CA LEU A 35 -6.21 -2.85 -2.13
C LEU A 35 -7.37 -2.15 -1.42
N PHE A 36 -8.60 -2.35 -1.88
CA PHE A 36 -9.81 -1.78 -1.27
C PHE A 36 -10.39 -2.62 -0.12
N GLY A 37 -9.73 -3.71 0.30
CA GLY A 37 -10.18 -4.57 1.38
C GLY A 37 -11.36 -5.48 1.02
N ASP A 38 -11.66 -5.62 -0.27
CA ASP A 38 -12.65 -6.60 -0.75
C ASP A 38 -11.95 -7.93 -1.02
N LEU A 39 -12.11 -8.88 -0.10
CA LEU A 39 -11.48 -10.20 -0.14
C LEU A 39 -12.44 -11.29 -0.59
N THR A 40 -13.58 -10.93 -1.19
CA THR A 40 -14.62 -11.87 -1.63
C THR A 40 -14.17 -12.82 -2.74
N PHE A 41 -13.06 -12.50 -3.42
CA PHE A 41 -12.43 -13.36 -4.42
C PHE A 41 -11.64 -14.53 -3.81
N LEU A 42 -11.33 -14.49 -2.50
CA LEU A 42 -10.68 -15.60 -1.81
C LEU A 42 -11.66 -16.77 -1.67
N PRO A 43 -11.17 -18.03 -1.65
CA PRO A 43 -12.03 -19.17 -1.44
C PRO A 43 -12.86 -19.02 -0.15
N PRO A 44 -14.16 -19.30 -0.18
CA PRO A 44 -15.02 -19.21 1.00
C PRO A 44 -14.54 -20.21 2.06
N ILE A 45 -14.47 -19.75 3.30
CA ILE A 45 -14.09 -20.55 4.45
C ILE A 45 -15.28 -20.63 5.41
N GLU A 46 -15.71 -21.83 5.72
CA GLU A 46 -16.79 -22.06 6.68
C GLU A 46 -16.33 -21.68 8.10
N LYS A 47 -17.15 -20.86 8.75
CA LYS A 47 -16.93 -20.42 10.12
C LYS A 47 -17.53 -21.45 11.09
N THR A 48 -16.67 -22.21 11.75
CA THR A 48 -17.09 -23.17 12.77
C THR A 48 -17.13 -22.50 14.15
N ALA A 49 -18.24 -22.63 14.85
CA ALA A 49 -18.37 -22.07 16.21
C ALA A 49 -17.26 -22.60 17.13
N GLY A 50 -16.66 -21.72 17.94
CA GLY A 50 -15.59 -22.06 18.88
C GLY A 50 -14.19 -22.24 18.27
N LYS A 51 -14.04 -22.17 16.93
CA LYS A 51 -12.76 -22.39 16.24
C LYS A 51 -12.22 -21.13 15.57
N LYS A 52 -12.29 -19.99 16.24
CA LYS A 52 -11.84 -18.71 15.68
C LYS A 52 -10.39 -18.75 15.17
N LYS A 53 -9.47 -19.31 15.95
CA LYS A 53 -8.04 -19.37 15.58
C LYS A 53 -7.81 -20.17 14.30
N GLU A 54 -8.48 -21.31 14.15
CA GLU A 54 -8.38 -22.14 12.95
C GLU A 54 -8.97 -21.42 11.71
N TYR A 55 -10.05 -20.67 11.91
CA TYR A 55 -10.65 -19.85 10.86
C TYR A 55 -9.70 -18.71 10.41
N ASP A 56 -9.13 -17.95 11.36
CA ASP A 56 -8.20 -16.87 11.08
C ASP A 56 -6.92 -17.38 10.35
N GLU A 57 -6.45 -18.57 10.73
CA GLU A 57 -5.31 -19.22 10.10
C GLU A 57 -5.61 -19.65 8.64
N LYS A 58 -6.82 -20.17 8.38
CA LYS A 58 -7.26 -20.49 7.01
C LYS A 58 -7.37 -19.25 6.12
N LEU A 59 -7.92 -18.15 6.66
CA LEU A 59 -8.00 -16.87 5.94
C LEU A 59 -6.60 -16.35 5.58
N LYS A 60 -5.69 -16.36 6.54
CA LYS A 60 -4.29 -15.96 6.32
C LYS A 60 -3.63 -16.81 5.24
N ASN A 61 -3.78 -18.12 5.32
CA ASN A 61 -3.20 -19.05 4.34
C ASN A 61 -3.80 -18.84 2.94
N GLY A 62 -5.11 -18.53 2.86
CA GLY A 62 -5.79 -18.20 1.61
C GLY A 62 -5.20 -16.94 0.97
N GLU A 63 -5.05 -15.87 1.75
CA GLU A 63 -4.45 -14.60 1.29
C GLU A 63 -2.99 -14.77 0.87
N ASP A 64 -2.18 -15.49 1.67
CA ASP A 64 -0.78 -15.78 1.36
C ASP A 64 -0.63 -16.62 0.07
N THR A 65 -1.50 -17.61 -0.12
CA THR A 65 -1.51 -18.45 -1.32
C THR A 65 -1.88 -17.64 -2.56
N TRP A 66 -2.93 -16.81 -2.47
CA TRP A 66 -3.34 -15.93 -3.54
C TRP A 66 -2.22 -14.96 -3.92
N GLY A 67 -1.66 -14.24 -2.94
CA GLY A 67 -0.63 -13.23 -3.19
C GLY A 67 0.61 -13.81 -3.85
N ARG A 68 1.11 -14.96 -3.38
CA ARG A 68 2.25 -15.65 -3.99
C ARG A 68 1.94 -16.12 -5.41
N THR A 69 0.74 -16.64 -5.66
CA THR A 69 0.31 -17.08 -6.99
C THR A 69 0.20 -15.90 -7.95
N THR A 70 -0.39 -14.81 -7.52
CA THR A 70 -0.51 -13.57 -8.29
C THR A 70 0.86 -13.00 -8.65
N MET A 71 1.79 -12.95 -7.68
CA MET A 71 3.16 -12.49 -7.94
C MET A 71 3.87 -13.37 -8.97
N LYS A 72 3.79 -14.69 -8.84
CA LYS A 72 4.40 -15.62 -9.81
C LYS A 72 3.82 -15.44 -11.22
N LEU A 73 2.52 -15.20 -11.33
CA LEU A 73 1.83 -15.06 -12.61
C LEU A 73 2.11 -13.69 -13.25
N ARG A 74 2.00 -12.62 -12.49
CA ARG A 74 2.08 -11.24 -13.01
C ARG A 74 3.50 -10.69 -13.06
N ARG A 75 4.37 -11.17 -12.17
CA ARG A 75 5.77 -10.75 -12.04
C ARG A 75 6.72 -11.95 -11.97
N PRO A 76 6.74 -12.81 -13.01
CA PRO A 76 7.64 -13.98 -13.06
C PRO A 76 9.13 -13.58 -13.11
N ASP A 77 9.42 -12.32 -13.42
CA ASP A 77 10.73 -11.70 -13.40
C ASP A 77 11.30 -11.47 -11.99
N LEU A 78 10.44 -11.53 -10.95
CA LEU A 78 10.86 -11.27 -9.59
C LEU A 78 11.12 -12.56 -8.80
N LYS A 79 12.22 -12.56 -8.04
CA LYS A 79 12.45 -13.58 -7.02
C LYS A 79 11.54 -13.32 -5.82
N LEU A 80 10.66 -14.28 -5.52
CA LEU A 80 9.77 -14.18 -4.36
C LEU A 80 10.56 -14.35 -3.07
N GLU A 81 10.43 -13.36 -2.20
CA GLU A 81 10.95 -13.38 -0.84
C GLU A 81 10.01 -14.16 0.10
N GLN A 82 10.49 -14.42 1.32
CA GLN A 82 9.68 -15.08 2.34
C GLN A 82 8.39 -14.31 2.64
N GLN A 83 8.45 -12.97 2.69
CA GLN A 83 7.30 -12.06 2.77
C GLN A 83 7.00 -11.50 1.37
N TRP A 84 6.06 -12.09 0.67
CA TRP A 84 5.66 -11.67 -0.68
C TRP A 84 5.16 -10.21 -0.73
N THR A 85 4.56 -9.71 0.36
CA THR A 85 4.01 -8.36 0.46
C THR A 85 5.04 -7.25 0.28
N ASN A 86 6.33 -7.49 0.58
CA ASN A 86 7.37 -6.48 0.40
C ASN A 86 7.49 -6.10 -1.07
N LYS A 87 7.83 -7.07 -1.93
CA LYS A 87 7.95 -6.83 -3.38
C LYS A 87 6.60 -6.45 -4.02
N PHE A 88 5.52 -7.05 -3.56
CA PHE A 88 4.19 -6.68 -4.00
C PHE A 88 3.92 -5.18 -3.74
N GLY A 89 4.19 -4.71 -2.53
CA GLY A 89 4.00 -3.31 -2.17
C GLY A 89 4.87 -2.34 -2.98
N GLU A 90 6.17 -2.63 -3.12
CA GLU A 90 7.09 -1.82 -3.94
C GLU A 90 6.54 -1.68 -5.38
N HIS A 91 6.16 -2.79 -6.03
CA HIS A 91 5.71 -2.78 -7.42
C HIS A 91 4.29 -2.24 -7.62
N ILE A 92 3.40 -2.40 -6.64
CA ILE A 92 2.10 -1.71 -6.67
C ILE A 92 2.30 -0.19 -6.64
N CYS A 93 3.18 0.32 -5.78
CA CYS A 93 3.52 1.74 -5.76
C CYS A 93 4.08 2.21 -7.11
N GLU A 94 5.03 1.45 -7.68
CA GLU A 94 5.59 1.72 -9.02
C GLU A 94 4.48 1.84 -10.07
N GLU A 95 3.56 0.88 -10.11
CA GLU A 95 2.45 0.87 -11.08
C GLU A 95 1.44 2.01 -10.83
N ILE A 96 1.11 2.34 -9.58
CA ILE A 96 0.23 3.47 -9.24
C ILE A 96 0.83 4.78 -9.74
N TYR A 97 2.11 5.05 -9.45
CA TYR A 97 2.75 6.27 -9.91
C TYR A 97 2.93 6.31 -11.43
N ALA A 98 3.18 5.17 -12.07
CA ALA A 98 3.18 5.08 -13.53
C ALA A 98 1.80 5.36 -14.16
N LEU A 99 0.69 4.98 -13.51
CA LEU A 99 -0.67 5.36 -13.91
C LEU A 99 -0.90 6.88 -13.79
N HIS A 100 -0.28 7.54 -12.83
CA HIS A 100 -0.27 9.00 -12.70
C HIS A 100 0.67 9.70 -13.70
N GLY A 101 1.28 8.97 -14.64
CA GLY A 101 2.22 9.52 -15.62
C GLY A 101 3.56 9.95 -15.04
N LYS A 102 3.91 9.49 -13.83
CA LYS A 102 5.19 9.79 -13.19
C LYS A 102 6.29 8.86 -13.67
N THR A 103 7.50 9.40 -13.78
CA THR A 103 8.72 8.59 -13.95
C THR A 103 9.07 7.96 -12.62
N VAL A 104 9.25 6.64 -12.61
CA VAL A 104 9.60 5.89 -11.40
C VAL A 104 11.01 5.31 -11.55
N THR A 105 11.86 5.55 -10.57
CA THR A 105 13.23 5.06 -10.53
C THR A 105 13.55 4.47 -9.16
N LYS A 106 14.66 3.71 -9.08
CA LYS A 106 15.17 3.26 -7.80
C LYS A 106 16.08 4.35 -7.22
N PRO A 107 15.83 4.85 -6.01
CA PRO A 107 16.64 5.88 -5.41
C PRO A 107 18.04 5.34 -5.06
N GLU A 108 19.03 6.22 -5.13
CA GLU A 108 20.37 5.93 -4.64
C GLU A 108 20.35 5.76 -3.11
N LYS A 109 21.07 4.74 -2.62
CA LYS A 109 21.28 4.58 -1.18
C LYS A 109 22.15 5.71 -0.66
N LYS A 110 21.67 6.45 0.34
CA LYS A 110 22.40 7.55 0.98
C LYS A 110 22.46 7.34 2.48
N GLU A 111 23.67 7.45 3.03
CA GLU A 111 23.93 7.15 4.45
C GLU A 111 23.41 5.73 4.80
N HIS A 112 22.54 5.60 5.79
CA HIS A 112 21.93 4.33 6.21
C HIS A 112 20.50 4.14 5.65
N CYS A 113 20.05 5.05 4.77
CA CYS A 113 18.71 5.10 4.25
C CYS A 113 18.63 4.53 2.84
N GLN A 114 17.70 3.59 2.63
CA GLN A 114 17.39 2.99 1.33
C GLN A 114 15.86 3.00 1.19
N PRO A 115 15.27 4.09 0.67
CA PRO A 115 13.85 4.10 0.36
C PRO A 115 13.54 3.22 -0.85
N ASP A 116 12.26 2.88 -1.03
CA ASP A 116 11.85 1.90 -2.03
C ASP A 116 11.89 2.47 -3.46
N LEU A 117 11.31 3.67 -3.68
CA LEU A 117 11.18 4.28 -5.01
C LEU A 117 11.46 5.79 -4.95
N GLU A 118 11.83 6.35 -6.10
CA GLU A 118 11.89 7.78 -6.35
C GLU A 118 11.02 8.13 -7.55
N VAL A 119 10.19 9.16 -7.40
CA VAL A 119 9.38 9.72 -8.47
C VAL A 119 9.80 11.18 -8.73
N ASP A 120 9.23 11.80 -9.76
CA ASP A 120 9.63 13.15 -10.20
C ASP A 120 9.69 14.15 -9.04
N ASP A 121 8.73 14.09 -8.12
CA ASP A 121 8.51 15.08 -7.09
C ASP A 121 8.54 14.53 -5.64
N ALA A 122 8.82 13.24 -5.44
CA ALA A 122 8.82 12.62 -4.11
C ALA A 122 9.74 11.38 -4.02
N ILE A 123 10.09 11.04 -2.80
CA ILE A 123 10.65 9.74 -2.41
C ILE A 123 9.52 8.91 -1.80
N ILE A 124 9.49 7.62 -2.10
CA ILE A 124 8.40 6.72 -1.69
C ILE A 124 8.94 5.61 -0.81
N GLU A 125 8.25 5.37 0.29
CA GLU A 125 8.41 4.19 1.14
C GLU A 125 7.09 3.42 1.13
N ALA A 126 7.09 2.21 0.60
CA ALA A 126 5.92 1.35 0.50
C ALA A 126 5.72 0.54 1.78
N LYS A 127 4.49 0.49 2.27
CA LYS A 127 4.08 -0.31 3.43
C LYS A 127 2.87 -1.15 3.09
N ALA A 128 3.10 -2.43 2.81
CA ALA A 128 2.05 -3.39 2.50
C ALA A 128 1.96 -4.46 3.59
N GLN A 129 0.74 -4.85 3.91
CA GLN A 129 0.45 -5.93 4.86
C GLN A 129 -0.80 -6.69 4.43
N THR A 130 -0.82 -7.99 4.69
CA THR A 130 -2.02 -8.81 4.58
C THR A 130 -3.05 -8.40 5.64
N PHE A 131 -4.34 -8.65 5.37
CA PHE A 131 -5.44 -8.30 6.28
C PHE A 131 -5.51 -9.21 7.51
N TYR A 132 -5.05 -10.46 7.37
CA TYR A 132 -5.18 -11.48 8.42
C TYR A 132 -3.90 -11.74 9.22
N THR A 133 -2.84 -10.97 8.97
CA THR A 133 -1.62 -11.08 9.76
C THR A 133 -1.68 -10.12 10.96
N SER A 134 -1.72 -10.69 12.16
CA SER A 134 -1.44 -9.94 13.39
C SER A 134 0.07 -9.78 13.55
N GLY A 135 0.56 -8.55 13.54
CA GLY A 135 2.00 -8.33 13.72
C GLY A 135 2.35 -6.86 13.95
N THR A 136 3.63 -6.62 14.17
CA THR A 136 4.21 -5.30 14.44
C THR A 136 4.29 -4.39 13.20
N ALA A 137 3.58 -4.71 12.12
CA ALA A 137 3.65 -3.92 10.88
C ALA A 137 3.21 -2.47 11.10
N GLY A 138 2.19 -2.24 11.93
CA GLY A 138 1.77 -0.90 12.29
C GLY A 138 2.85 -0.12 13.03
N GLU A 139 3.55 -0.74 13.98
CA GLU A 139 4.68 -0.12 14.69
C GLU A 139 5.80 0.27 13.72
N LYS A 140 6.09 -0.57 12.73
CA LYS A 140 7.08 -0.26 11.69
C LYS A 140 6.66 0.93 10.83
N ILE A 141 5.36 1.12 10.58
CA ILE A 141 4.84 2.30 9.87
C ILE A 141 5.05 3.55 10.72
N MET A 142 4.70 3.49 12.00
CA MET A 142 4.85 4.62 12.93
C MET A 142 6.31 5.00 13.18
N ALA A 143 7.25 4.08 13.02
CA ALA A 143 8.68 4.34 13.16
C ALA A 143 9.30 5.06 11.94
N VAL A 144 8.59 5.16 10.80
CA VAL A 144 9.14 5.76 9.57
C VAL A 144 9.62 7.20 9.76
N PRO A 145 8.88 8.12 10.42
CA PRO A 145 9.36 9.49 10.62
C PRO A 145 10.68 9.58 11.39
N PHE A 146 10.92 8.67 12.33
CA PHE A 146 12.20 8.59 13.04
C PHE A 146 13.31 8.02 12.14
N LYS A 147 13.03 6.87 11.52
CA LYS A 147 14.02 6.14 10.72
C LYS A 147 14.47 6.92 9.48
N TYR A 148 13.56 7.65 8.86
CA TYR A 148 13.75 8.28 7.56
C TYR A 148 13.64 9.81 7.58
N SER A 149 13.76 10.45 8.75
CA SER A 149 13.70 11.91 8.87
C SER A 149 14.72 12.65 7.99
N ALA A 150 15.87 12.03 7.71
CA ALA A 150 16.90 12.61 6.86
C ALA A 150 16.65 12.49 5.35
N ILE A 151 15.71 11.63 4.92
CA ILE A 151 15.47 11.35 3.49
C ILE A 151 15.22 12.62 2.68
N PRO A 152 14.33 13.54 3.07
CA PRO A 152 14.11 14.74 2.26
C PRO A 152 15.38 15.57 2.06
N ARG A 153 16.18 15.75 3.10
CA ARG A 153 17.47 16.45 3.02
C ARG A 153 18.44 15.74 2.08
N LEU A 154 18.53 14.41 2.17
CA LEU A 154 19.45 13.60 1.38
C LEU A 154 19.08 13.54 -0.10
N HIS A 155 17.79 13.69 -0.42
CA HIS A 155 17.24 13.60 -1.79
C HIS A 155 16.79 14.96 -2.34
N GLY A 156 17.58 16.01 -2.14
CA GLY A 156 17.37 17.33 -2.76
C GLY A 156 16.11 18.04 -2.29
N GLY A 157 15.63 17.74 -1.09
CA GLY A 157 14.42 18.35 -0.53
C GLY A 157 13.11 17.71 -1.02
N LYS A 158 13.13 16.62 -1.77
CA LYS A 158 11.93 15.89 -2.14
C LYS A 158 11.21 15.36 -0.88
N PRO A 159 9.89 15.52 -0.76
CA PRO A 159 9.14 14.94 0.37
C PRO A 159 9.20 13.42 0.34
N LEU A 160 9.14 12.79 1.52
CA LEU A 160 8.95 11.37 1.68
C LEU A 160 7.46 11.07 1.80
N LYS A 161 6.93 10.24 0.91
CA LYS A 161 5.56 9.69 0.99
C LYS A 161 5.60 8.25 1.46
N VAL A 162 4.94 7.98 2.58
CA VAL A 162 4.75 6.64 3.12
C VAL A 162 3.44 6.10 2.59
N VAL A 163 3.51 5.26 1.56
CA VAL A 163 2.32 4.71 0.90
C VAL A 163 1.92 3.42 1.59
N CYS A 164 0.77 3.47 2.28
CA CYS A 164 0.19 2.33 2.99
C CYS A 164 -0.83 1.62 2.11
N MET A 165 -0.86 0.26 2.13
CA MET A 165 -1.75 -0.52 1.29
C MET A 165 -2.18 -1.85 1.92
N GLY A 166 -3.37 -2.32 1.54
CA GLY A 166 -3.98 -3.51 2.10
C GLY A 166 -4.20 -3.38 3.61
N GLY A 167 -3.87 -4.41 4.38
CA GLY A 167 -3.99 -4.38 5.84
C GLY A 167 -3.21 -3.25 6.51
N ALA A 168 -2.09 -2.79 5.92
CA ALA A 168 -1.33 -1.65 6.43
C ALA A 168 -2.14 -0.34 6.32
N GLU A 169 -2.84 -0.12 5.22
CA GLU A 169 -3.71 1.05 5.06
C GLU A 169 -4.90 1.00 6.03
N GLN A 170 -5.52 -0.19 6.17
CA GLN A 170 -6.61 -0.38 7.12
C GLN A 170 -6.19 -0.03 8.55
N VAL A 171 -5.06 -0.55 9.02
CA VAL A 171 -4.54 -0.28 10.36
C VAL A 171 -4.25 1.22 10.55
N CYS A 172 -3.72 1.89 9.51
CA CYS A 172 -3.48 3.34 9.54
C CYS A 172 -4.76 4.15 9.69
N ARG A 173 -5.88 3.72 9.08
CA ARG A 173 -7.18 4.39 9.18
C ARG A 173 -7.93 4.08 10.47
N GLU A 174 -7.96 2.80 10.86
CA GLU A 174 -8.85 2.28 11.90
C GLU A 174 -8.21 2.17 13.28
N SER A 175 -6.87 2.13 13.37
CA SER A 175 -6.16 1.92 14.64
C SER A 175 -5.20 3.06 14.99
N TYR A 176 -4.32 3.45 14.06
CA TYR A 176 -3.28 4.43 14.35
C TYR A 176 -3.68 5.87 14.04
N GLY A 177 -4.59 6.10 13.09
CA GLY A 177 -5.07 7.43 12.72
C GLY A 177 -4.05 8.31 12.00
N ASN A 178 -3.05 7.70 11.36
CA ASN A 178 -2.09 8.41 10.51
C ASN A 178 -2.54 8.50 9.02
N LEU A 179 -3.74 8.02 8.73
CA LEU A 179 -4.51 8.30 7.52
C LEU A 179 -5.91 8.79 7.91
N PRO A 180 -6.62 9.53 7.02
CA PRO A 180 -7.99 9.93 7.27
C PRO A 180 -8.88 8.74 7.61
N GLY A 181 -9.58 8.80 8.74
CA GLY A 181 -10.42 7.73 9.26
C GLY A 181 -10.88 8.03 10.69
N PRO A 182 -11.62 7.11 11.33
CA PRO A 182 -12.23 7.35 12.65
C PRO A 182 -11.21 7.60 13.77
N GLN A 183 -9.99 7.13 13.61
CA GLN A 183 -8.92 7.31 14.59
C GLN A 183 -8.01 8.51 14.32
N CYS A 184 -8.24 9.27 13.24
CA CYS A 184 -7.50 10.50 12.92
C CYS A 184 -8.10 11.68 13.70
N ILE A 185 -7.94 11.64 15.03
CA ILE A 185 -8.38 12.69 15.95
C ILE A 185 -7.50 13.95 15.84
N GLU A 186 -7.88 15.05 16.49
CA GLU A 186 -7.24 16.35 16.30
C GLU A 186 -5.76 16.34 16.65
N GLU A 187 -5.39 15.73 17.78
CA GLU A 187 -4.00 15.62 18.23
C GLU A 187 -3.10 14.88 17.21
N LYS A 188 -3.68 13.90 16.52
CA LYS A 188 -2.95 13.17 15.46
C LYS A 188 -2.84 14.00 14.20
N LYS A 189 -3.85 14.79 13.85
CA LYS A 189 -3.78 15.72 12.71
C LYS A 189 -2.68 16.76 12.92
N GLU A 190 -2.56 17.33 14.12
CA GLU A 190 -1.49 18.27 14.46
C GLU A 190 -0.10 17.62 14.31
N LEU A 191 0.06 16.38 14.77
CA LEU A 191 1.31 15.63 14.61
C LEU A 191 1.62 15.34 13.15
N LEU A 192 0.63 14.93 12.36
CA LEU A 192 0.79 14.68 10.93
C LEU A 192 1.15 15.97 10.16
N GLU A 193 0.54 17.09 10.55
CA GLU A 193 0.89 18.40 9.98
C GLU A 193 2.32 18.80 10.34
N TYR A 194 2.78 18.54 11.57
CA TYR A 194 4.18 18.72 11.95
C TYR A 194 5.12 17.88 11.06
N TYR A 195 4.81 16.60 10.85
CA TYR A 195 5.61 15.74 9.97
C TYR A 195 5.65 16.29 8.55
N ARG A 196 4.51 16.73 8.02
CA ARG A 196 4.41 17.29 6.69
C ARG A 196 5.19 18.60 6.56
N ALA A 197 4.97 19.54 7.46
CA ALA A 197 5.51 20.89 7.39
C ALA A 197 7.01 20.97 7.76
N LYS A 198 7.45 20.18 8.77
CA LYS A 198 8.81 20.26 9.30
C LYS A 198 9.74 19.17 8.80
N LEU A 199 9.24 17.95 8.65
CA LEU A 199 10.04 16.82 8.20
C LEU A 199 9.84 16.49 6.71
N ARG A 200 8.82 17.09 6.07
CA ARG A 200 8.41 16.79 4.68
C ARG A 200 8.09 15.30 4.50
N ILE A 201 7.43 14.70 5.49
CA ILE A 201 6.99 13.31 5.50
C ILE A 201 5.47 13.30 5.59
N GLU A 202 4.82 12.56 4.70
CA GLU A 202 3.37 12.37 4.70
C GLU A 202 2.99 10.90 4.54
N PHE A 203 1.88 10.51 5.16
CA PHE A 203 1.27 9.20 4.96
C PHE A 203 0.18 9.30 3.90
N VAL A 204 0.12 8.33 3.00
CA VAL A 204 -0.81 8.30 1.88
C VAL A 204 -1.40 6.89 1.75
N GLY A 205 -2.72 6.80 1.57
CA GLY A 205 -3.37 5.52 1.24
C GLY A 205 -3.21 5.19 -0.24
N ALA A 206 -2.89 3.94 -0.56
CA ALA A 206 -2.85 3.49 -1.95
C ALA A 206 -4.22 3.65 -2.63
N THR A 207 -5.30 3.44 -1.88
CA THR A 207 -6.66 3.65 -2.38
C THR A 207 -6.95 5.11 -2.67
N ASP A 208 -6.40 6.07 -1.89
CA ASP A 208 -6.55 7.50 -2.17
C ASP A 208 -5.89 7.87 -3.50
N LEU A 209 -4.69 7.32 -3.77
CA LEU A 209 -3.99 7.53 -5.04
C LEU A 209 -4.80 6.96 -6.22
N LEU A 210 -5.35 5.75 -6.08
CA LEU A 210 -6.18 5.15 -7.13
C LEU A 210 -7.48 5.93 -7.37
N LEU A 211 -8.12 6.42 -6.30
CA LEU A 211 -9.33 7.24 -6.41
C LEU A 211 -9.06 8.59 -7.06
N ALA A 212 -7.89 9.17 -6.86
CA ALA A 212 -7.50 10.42 -7.53
C ALA A 212 -7.45 10.26 -9.07
N LEU A 213 -7.10 9.08 -9.58
CA LEU A 213 -7.09 8.79 -11.03
C LEU A 213 -8.47 8.87 -11.68
N ILE A 214 -9.52 8.52 -10.96
CA ILE A 214 -10.89 8.43 -11.50
C ILE A 214 -11.73 9.68 -11.19
N ASN A 215 -11.20 10.60 -10.39
CA ASN A 215 -11.86 11.85 -10.01
C ASN A 215 -11.19 13.09 -10.64
N SER A 216 -10.10 12.89 -11.38
CA SER A 216 -9.45 13.90 -12.22
C SER A 216 -10.09 13.94 -13.61
#